data_8191a1853e50b4d1d9c47e33d6804831
#
_entry.id   8191a1853e50b4d1d9c47e33d6804831
#
_cell.length_a   1.000
_cell.length_b   1.000
_cell.length_c   1.000
_cell.angle_alpha   90.00
_cell.angle_beta   90.00
_cell.angle_gamma   90.00
#
_symmetry.space_group_name_H-M   'P 1'
#
loop_
_entity.id
_entity.type
_entity.pdbx_description
1 polymer ?
#
loop_
_entity_poly.entity_id
_entity_poly.type
_entity_poly.pdbx_seq_one_letter_code
_entity_poly.pdbx_strand_id
1 'polypeptide(L)'
;MRTGVKTDKNSNVTGYRGFLGKAHDALGAIGGTKEGGGLLAELQSSNNNFTIQNSSTNEFVVDPSQRIAGYANQLKTDPSYAGQLANSAASAMLEASGGTINWDSSGANVWVLGGGQNNSAASNLGHELFHGRDSNRGLLDARTNKGLKYDEWQATFKENQLRSQMGLPLREYYRSQDNNGTLSPMAPRTLNGTNQPIRLSWVPGNW
;
A
#
# COMPACT_ATOMS: atom_id res chain seq x y z
N MET A 1 16.72 16.60 19.86
CA MET A 1 16.32 16.02 18.56
C MET A 1 16.13 17.14 17.55
N ARG A 2 16.69 17.03 16.34
CA ARG A 2 16.39 18.01 15.29
C ARG A 2 15.04 17.63 14.67
N THR A 3 14.03 18.48 14.82
CA THR A 3 12.75 18.30 14.12
C THR A 3 13.00 18.33 12.61
N GLY A 4 12.28 17.52 11.81
CA GLY A 4 12.40 17.53 10.35
C GLY A 4 11.84 18.81 9.68
N VAL A 5 11.39 19.79 10.46
CA VAL A 5 10.80 21.04 9.99
C VAL A 5 11.85 22.15 9.98
N LYS A 6 11.88 22.93 8.90
CA LYS A 6 12.64 24.19 8.79
C LYS A 6 11.69 25.35 9.06
N THR A 7 12.10 26.30 9.90
CA THR A 7 11.32 27.50 10.19
C THR A 7 12.16 28.76 9.98
N ASP A 8 11.49 29.87 9.68
CA ASP A 8 12.09 31.20 9.69
C ASP A 8 12.18 31.77 11.13
N LYS A 9 12.66 32.99 11.26
CA LYS A 9 12.80 33.73 12.55
C LYS A 9 11.45 33.97 13.26
N ASN A 10 10.34 33.90 12.55
CA ASN A 10 8.97 34.07 13.06
C ASN A 10 8.27 32.74 13.32
N SER A 11 9.00 31.62 13.31
CA SER A 11 8.48 30.24 13.46
C SER A 11 7.56 29.76 12.32
N ASN A 12 7.52 30.47 11.19
CA ASN A 12 6.79 29.95 10.00
C ASN A 12 7.56 28.81 9.36
N VAL A 13 6.85 27.76 8.93
CA VAL A 13 7.46 26.62 8.24
C VAL A 13 7.96 27.08 6.86
N THR A 14 9.26 26.91 6.62
CA THR A 14 9.93 27.24 5.35
C THR A 14 10.33 26.01 4.56
N GLY A 15 10.14 24.81 5.12
CA GLY A 15 10.40 23.55 4.46
C GLY A 15 10.61 22.39 5.41
N TYR A 16 10.94 21.24 4.83
CA TYR A 16 11.16 19.99 5.53
C TYR A 16 12.55 19.40 5.21
N ARG A 17 13.05 18.50 6.04
CA ARG A 17 14.33 17.81 5.85
C ARG A 17 14.29 16.38 6.40
N GLY A 18 15.29 15.60 6.02
CA GLY A 18 15.38 14.20 6.45
C GLY A 18 14.18 13.39 5.95
N PHE A 19 13.70 12.47 6.77
CA PHE A 19 12.55 11.63 6.44
C PHE A 19 11.29 12.46 6.15
N LEU A 20 11.02 13.48 6.96
CA LEU A 20 9.85 14.34 6.76
C LEU A 20 9.88 15.07 5.40
N GLY A 21 11.08 15.52 4.96
CA GLY A 21 11.25 16.09 3.62
C GLY A 21 10.93 15.08 2.52
N LYS A 22 11.48 13.88 2.62
CA LYS A 22 11.21 12.82 1.65
C LYS A 22 9.72 12.43 1.61
N ALA A 23 9.06 12.32 2.77
CA ALA A 23 7.64 12.03 2.85
C ALA A 23 6.79 13.14 2.22
N HIS A 24 7.11 14.40 2.49
CA HIS A 24 6.45 15.57 1.88
C HIS A 24 6.57 15.53 0.34
N ASP A 25 7.80 15.30 -0.17
CA ASP A 25 8.04 15.26 -1.62
C ASP A 25 7.33 14.07 -2.30
N ALA A 26 7.34 12.90 -1.65
CA ALA A 26 6.64 11.72 -2.16
C ALA A 26 5.11 11.93 -2.17
N LEU A 27 4.53 12.48 -1.10
CA LEU A 27 3.10 12.82 -1.04
C LEU A 27 2.75 13.90 -2.07
N GLY A 28 3.64 14.87 -2.30
CA GLY A 28 3.48 15.88 -3.36
C GLY A 28 3.44 15.26 -4.75
N ALA A 29 4.34 14.32 -5.05
CA ALA A 29 4.38 13.59 -6.31
C ALA A 29 3.11 12.72 -6.51
N ILE A 30 2.66 12.02 -5.46
CA ILE A 30 1.42 11.25 -5.46
C ILE A 30 0.22 12.19 -5.69
N GLY A 31 0.09 13.25 -4.88
CA GLY A 31 -1.03 14.20 -4.92
C GLY A 31 -1.14 14.97 -6.23
N GLY A 32 -0.03 15.13 -6.96
CA GLY A 32 0.00 15.73 -8.30
C GLY A 32 -0.66 14.88 -9.39
N THR A 33 -1.04 13.63 -9.09
CA THR A 33 -1.76 12.76 -10.01
C THR A 33 -3.26 12.73 -9.70
N LYS A 34 -4.11 12.39 -10.68
CA LYS A 34 -5.55 12.25 -10.45
C LYS A 34 -5.86 11.14 -9.45
N GLU A 35 -5.24 9.97 -9.62
CA GLU A 35 -5.48 8.81 -8.75
C GLU A 35 -4.96 9.07 -7.33
N GLY A 36 -3.74 9.61 -7.21
CA GLY A 36 -3.13 9.90 -5.92
C GLY A 36 -3.78 11.09 -5.20
N GLY A 37 -4.21 12.13 -5.93
CA GLY A 37 -4.94 13.26 -5.35
C GLY A 37 -6.26 12.81 -4.71
N GLY A 38 -7.01 11.93 -5.39
CA GLY A 38 -8.23 11.33 -4.84
C GLY A 38 -7.95 10.46 -3.61
N LEU A 39 -6.89 9.64 -3.65
CA LEU A 39 -6.43 8.83 -2.53
C LEU A 39 -6.13 9.69 -1.29
N LEU A 40 -5.29 10.71 -1.45
CA LEU A 40 -4.89 11.56 -0.33
C LEU A 40 -6.07 12.36 0.23
N ALA A 41 -6.95 12.90 -0.62
CA ALA A 41 -8.14 13.61 -0.18
C ALA A 41 -9.07 12.71 0.67
N GLU A 42 -9.25 11.45 0.27
CA GLU A 42 -10.05 10.48 1.02
C GLU A 42 -9.43 10.18 2.39
N LEU A 43 -8.12 9.86 2.45
CA LEU A 43 -7.45 9.55 3.72
C LEU A 43 -7.41 10.77 4.66
N GLN A 44 -7.23 11.98 4.13
CA GLN A 44 -7.26 13.22 4.92
C GLN A 44 -8.63 13.56 5.49
N SER A 45 -9.70 13.20 4.78
CA SER A 45 -11.09 13.42 5.23
C SER A 45 -11.63 12.32 6.12
N SER A 46 -10.87 11.26 6.31
CA SER A 46 -11.27 10.12 7.15
C SER A 46 -11.26 10.46 8.64
N ASN A 47 -12.15 9.82 9.41
CA ASN A 47 -12.10 9.81 10.87
C ASN A 47 -11.02 8.85 11.42
N ASN A 48 -10.44 8.01 10.57
CA ASN A 48 -9.35 7.10 10.93
C ASN A 48 -8.00 7.81 10.83
N ASN A 49 -7.05 7.42 11.67
CA ASN A 49 -5.69 7.96 11.66
C ASN A 49 -4.76 7.09 10.81
N PHE A 50 -3.97 7.75 9.98
CA PHE A 50 -2.92 7.12 9.18
C PHE A 50 -1.57 7.75 9.50
N THR A 51 -0.60 6.93 9.88
CA THR A 51 0.75 7.38 10.24
C THR A 51 1.75 6.85 9.23
N ILE A 52 2.56 7.73 8.65
CA ILE A 52 3.71 7.32 7.82
C ILE A 52 4.95 7.37 8.70
N GLN A 53 5.65 6.24 8.83
CA GLN A 53 6.89 6.16 9.61
C GLN A 53 8.04 5.62 8.77
N ASN A 54 9.26 6.06 9.13
CA ASN A 54 10.47 5.58 8.49
C ASN A 54 10.73 4.10 8.83
N SER A 55 10.96 3.31 7.80
CA SER A 55 11.23 1.87 7.92
C SER A 55 12.28 1.45 6.89
N SER A 56 12.78 0.23 7.00
CA SER A 56 13.54 -0.49 5.97
C SER A 56 12.65 -1.40 5.11
N THR A 57 11.34 -1.40 5.36
CA THR A 57 10.34 -2.17 4.60
C THR A 57 9.21 -1.27 4.15
N ASN A 58 8.47 -1.70 3.13
CA ASN A 58 7.21 -1.09 2.74
C ASN A 58 6.09 -2.05 3.16
N GLU A 59 5.20 -1.59 4.03
CA GLU A 59 4.12 -2.39 4.59
C GLU A 59 3.06 -1.49 5.23
N PHE A 60 1.80 -1.75 4.95
CA PHE A 60 0.70 -1.20 5.70
C PHE A 60 0.32 -2.13 6.85
N VAL A 61 0.31 -1.59 8.07
CA VAL A 61 -0.10 -2.30 9.28
C VAL A 61 -1.41 -1.71 9.78
N VAL A 62 -2.47 -2.49 9.71
CA VAL A 62 -3.79 -2.11 10.21
C VAL A 62 -3.73 -1.85 11.72
N ASP A 63 -4.32 -0.78 12.20
CA ASP A 63 -4.60 -0.63 13.63
C ASP A 63 -5.73 -1.59 14.00
N PRO A 64 -5.48 -2.58 14.87
CA PRO A 64 -6.48 -3.57 15.17
C PRO A 64 -7.68 -2.90 15.87
N SER A 65 -8.88 -3.00 15.27
CA SER A 65 -10.11 -2.81 16.04
C SER A 65 -10.14 -3.83 17.19
N GLN A 66 -10.84 -3.54 18.29
CA GLN A 66 -10.98 -4.50 19.40
C GLN A 66 -11.50 -5.86 18.92
N ARG A 67 -12.29 -5.88 17.86
CA ARG A 67 -12.84 -7.08 17.24
C ARG A 67 -11.79 -7.87 16.48
N ILE A 68 -10.93 -7.21 15.68
CA ILE A 68 -9.80 -7.85 14.97
C ILE A 68 -8.78 -8.40 15.99
N ALA A 69 -8.49 -7.66 17.07
CA ALA A 69 -7.62 -8.13 18.14
C ALA A 69 -8.20 -9.36 18.86
N GLY A 70 -9.51 -9.42 19.08
CA GLY A 70 -10.22 -10.57 19.62
C GLY A 70 -10.09 -11.81 18.73
N TYR A 71 -10.28 -11.66 17.43
CA TYR A 71 -10.10 -12.75 16.45
C TYR A 71 -8.64 -13.21 16.34
N ALA A 72 -7.68 -12.29 16.32
CA ALA A 72 -6.26 -12.62 16.29
C ALA A 72 -5.83 -13.40 17.54
N ASN A 73 -6.38 -13.09 18.70
CA ASN A 73 -6.13 -13.83 19.94
C ASN A 73 -6.79 -15.21 19.93
N GLN A 74 -8.02 -15.34 19.43
CA GLN A 74 -8.67 -16.65 19.26
C GLN A 74 -7.91 -17.57 18.31
N LEU A 75 -7.38 -17.05 17.19
CA LEU A 75 -6.54 -17.82 16.27
C LEU A 75 -5.27 -18.35 16.90
N LYS A 76 -4.66 -17.61 17.84
CA LYS A 76 -3.48 -18.07 18.58
C LYS A 76 -3.79 -19.23 19.53
N THR A 77 -5.02 -19.26 20.06
CA THR A 77 -5.46 -20.26 21.05
C THR A 77 -6.16 -21.46 20.42
N ASP A 78 -6.78 -21.30 19.24
CA ASP A 78 -7.47 -22.36 18.51
C ASP A 78 -7.23 -22.24 16.98
N PRO A 79 -6.20 -22.94 16.44
CA PRO A 79 -5.95 -22.97 15.01
C PRO A 79 -7.10 -23.54 14.17
N SER A 80 -8.01 -24.35 14.76
CA SER A 80 -9.18 -24.89 14.04
C SER A 80 -10.22 -23.81 13.73
N TYR A 81 -10.14 -22.69 14.43
CA TYR A 81 -10.94 -21.50 14.20
C TYR A 81 -10.65 -20.82 12.85
N ALA A 82 -9.55 -21.18 12.18
CA ALA A 82 -9.19 -20.66 10.87
C ALA A 82 -10.28 -20.88 9.79
N GLY A 83 -11.02 -22.00 9.86
CA GLY A 83 -12.15 -22.29 8.95
C GLY A 83 -13.38 -21.42 9.24
N GLN A 84 -13.62 -21.09 10.50
CA GLN A 84 -14.70 -20.16 10.91
C GLN A 84 -14.31 -18.72 10.63
N LEU A 85 -13.03 -18.40 10.65
CA LEU A 85 -12.49 -17.09 10.32
C LEU A 85 -12.67 -16.75 8.84
N ALA A 86 -12.63 -17.71 7.93
CA ALA A 86 -12.89 -17.45 6.51
C ALA A 86 -14.24 -16.75 6.28
N ASN A 87 -15.24 -17.04 7.13
CA ASN A 87 -16.55 -16.39 7.08
C ASN A 87 -16.67 -15.18 8.01
N SER A 88 -16.01 -15.18 9.18
CA SER A 88 -16.08 -14.09 10.15
C SER A 88 -14.96 -13.06 9.98
N ALA A 89 -13.80 -13.41 9.44
CA ALA A 89 -12.78 -12.45 9.06
C ALA A 89 -13.23 -11.58 7.88
N ALA A 90 -14.05 -12.13 6.97
CA ALA A 90 -14.73 -11.30 5.98
C ALA A 90 -15.61 -10.23 6.64
N SER A 91 -16.27 -10.55 7.76
CA SER A 91 -17.07 -9.57 8.53
C SER A 91 -16.21 -8.65 9.40
N ALA A 92 -15.09 -9.12 9.94
CA ALA A 92 -14.16 -8.31 10.74
C ALA A 92 -13.28 -7.39 9.86
N MET A 93 -12.96 -7.83 8.65
CA MET A 93 -12.26 -7.03 7.63
C MET A 93 -13.14 -5.91 7.06
N LEU A 94 -14.45 -5.96 7.28
CA LEU A 94 -15.40 -4.90 6.90
C LEU A 94 -15.43 -3.73 7.89
N GLU A 95 -14.72 -3.79 9.02
CA GLU A 95 -14.59 -2.64 9.90
C GLU A 95 -13.53 -1.69 9.35
N ALA A 96 -13.95 -0.48 8.98
CA ALA A 96 -13.06 0.58 8.57
C ALA A 96 -12.07 0.91 9.70
N SER A 97 -10.78 0.93 9.40
CA SER A 97 -9.71 1.20 10.36
C SER A 97 -8.62 2.05 9.73
N GLY A 98 -7.92 2.81 10.58
CA GLY A 98 -6.66 3.44 10.25
C GLY A 98 -5.48 2.48 10.30
N GLY A 99 -4.28 3.02 10.26
CA GLY A 99 -3.08 2.19 10.34
C GLY A 99 -1.78 2.94 10.20
N THR A 100 -0.71 2.15 10.24
CA THR A 100 0.65 2.64 10.09
C THR A 100 1.23 2.20 8.75
N ILE A 101 1.70 3.16 7.97
CA ILE A 101 2.45 2.94 6.74
C ILE A 101 3.94 2.92 7.10
N ASN A 102 4.53 1.74 7.19
CA ASN A 102 5.97 1.55 7.20
C ASN A 102 6.49 1.84 5.79
N TRP A 103 7.40 2.80 5.66
CA TRP A 103 7.88 3.20 4.35
C TRP A 103 9.40 3.34 4.31
N ASP A 104 10.00 2.58 3.37
CA ASP A 104 11.39 2.77 3.00
C ASP A 104 11.51 3.94 2.03
N SER A 105 11.99 5.06 2.54
CA SER A 105 12.17 6.27 1.75
C SER A 105 13.35 6.21 0.75
N SER A 106 14.11 5.12 0.71
CA SER A 106 15.05 4.79 -0.38
C SER A 106 14.37 4.08 -1.55
N GLY A 107 13.16 3.60 -1.33
CA GLY A 107 12.37 2.84 -2.28
C GLY A 107 12.76 1.38 -2.38
N ALA A 108 11.92 0.60 -3.01
CA ALA A 108 12.18 -0.79 -3.34
C ALA A 108 12.09 -1.01 -4.85
N ASN A 109 12.93 -1.87 -5.36
CA ASN A 109 12.91 -2.24 -6.75
C ASN A 109 11.70 -3.13 -7.08
N VAL A 110 10.99 -2.80 -8.14
CA VAL A 110 9.91 -3.63 -8.70
C VAL A 110 10.21 -3.95 -10.15
N TRP A 111 9.83 -5.15 -10.59
CA TRP A 111 9.94 -5.54 -12.00
C TRP A 111 8.89 -4.83 -12.83
N VAL A 112 9.32 -4.28 -13.97
CA VAL A 112 8.49 -3.40 -14.79
C VAL A 112 8.38 -3.88 -16.22
N LEU A 113 7.32 -3.44 -16.89
CA LEU A 113 7.09 -3.70 -18.31
C LEU A 113 8.27 -3.21 -19.15
N GLY A 114 8.70 -4.04 -20.08
CA GLY A 114 9.88 -3.80 -20.90
C GLY A 114 11.15 -4.42 -20.35
N GLY A 115 11.07 -5.09 -19.20
CA GLY A 115 12.17 -5.76 -18.52
C GLY A 115 12.96 -4.85 -17.58
N GLY A 116 13.66 -5.48 -16.65
CA GLY A 116 14.45 -4.78 -15.63
C GLY A 116 13.65 -4.35 -14.40
N GLN A 117 14.27 -3.51 -13.60
CA GLN A 117 13.75 -3.04 -12.33
C GLN A 117 13.64 -1.52 -12.31
N ASN A 118 12.63 -1.01 -11.62
CA ASN A 118 12.45 0.41 -11.38
C ASN A 118 12.24 0.65 -9.89
N ASN A 119 13.01 1.61 -9.34
CA ASN A 119 12.86 2.07 -7.97
C ASN A 119 12.12 3.41 -7.99
N SER A 120 11.01 3.49 -7.28
CA SER A 120 10.30 4.75 -7.04
C SER A 120 9.73 4.73 -5.62
N ALA A 121 10.40 5.43 -4.71
CA ALA A 121 9.94 5.54 -3.32
C ALA A 121 8.52 6.11 -3.23
N ALA A 122 8.16 7.05 -4.10
CA ALA A 122 6.82 7.63 -4.13
C ALA A 122 5.77 6.59 -4.58
N SER A 123 6.04 5.76 -5.61
CA SER A 123 5.08 4.71 -6.01
C SER A 123 4.96 3.62 -4.95
N ASN A 124 6.05 3.27 -4.25
CA ASN A 124 6.00 2.34 -3.13
C ASN A 124 5.14 2.89 -1.97
N LEU A 125 5.32 4.19 -1.63
CA LEU A 125 4.44 4.84 -0.66
C LEU A 125 2.96 4.82 -1.13
N GLY A 126 2.72 5.11 -2.39
CA GLY A 126 1.38 5.05 -2.99
C GLY A 126 0.73 3.67 -2.87
N HIS A 127 1.50 2.59 -3.07
CA HIS A 127 1.04 1.21 -2.87
C HIS A 127 0.53 0.99 -1.43
N GLU A 128 1.32 1.37 -0.43
CA GLU A 128 0.93 1.21 0.98
C GLU A 128 -0.24 2.13 1.38
N LEU A 129 -0.33 3.33 0.80
CA LEU A 129 -1.48 4.21 0.99
C LEU A 129 -2.77 3.64 0.38
N PHE A 130 -2.69 2.86 -0.71
CA PHE A 130 -3.86 2.15 -1.25
C PHE A 130 -4.35 1.04 -0.31
N HIS A 131 -3.46 0.32 0.37
CA HIS A 131 -3.86 -0.56 1.48
C HIS A 131 -4.52 0.23 2.61
N GLY A 132 -3.98 1.41 2.96
CA GLY A 132 -4.60 2.31 3.93
C GLY A 132 -6.03 2.72 3.52
N ARG A 133 -6.25 3.04 2.25
CA ARG A 133 -7.59 3.34 1.73
C ARG A 133 -8.52 2.13 1.80
N ASP A 134 -8.04 0.96 1.42
CA ASP A 134 -8.86 -0.26 1.47
C ASP A 134 -9.19 -0.61 2.93
N SER A 135 -8.27 -0.41 3.87
CA SER A 135 -8.54 -0.48 5.31
C SER A 135 -9.59 0.53 5.75
N ASN A 136 -9.45 1.80 5.31
CA ASN A 136 -10.42 2.86 5.60
C ASN A 136 -11.84 2.54 5.15
N ARG A 137 -11.97 1.76 4.08
CA ARG A 137 -13.25 1.34 3.49
C ARG A 137 -13.73 -0.02 3.98
N GLY A 138 -12.94 -0.74 4.79
CA GLY A 138 -13.21 -2.12 5.18
C GLY A 138 -13.13 -3.12 4.02
N LEU A 139 -12.24 -2.88 3.06
CA LEU A 139 -12.10 -3.66 1.83
C LEU A 139 -10.80 -4.49 1.75
N LEU A 140 -10.02 -4.55 2.83
CA LEU A 140 -8.86 -5.45 2.87
C LEU A 140 -9.31 -6.91 2.71
N ASP A 141 -8.63 -7.65 1.86
CA ASP A 141 -9.02 -9.02 1.50
C ASP A 141 -7.81 -9.95 1.49
N ALA A 142 -7.67 -10.75 2.55
CA ALA A 142 -6.56 -11.68 2.73
C ALA A 142 -6.70 -12.98 1.92
N ARG A 143 -7.81 -13.21 1.22
CA ARG A 143 -7.93 -14.36 0.31
C ARG A 143 -6.86 -14.27 -0.77
N THR A 144 -6.49 -15.39 -1.35
CA THR A 144 -5.41 -15.44 -2.33
C THR A 144 -5.88 -15.90 -3.71
N ASN A 145 -5.24 -15.32 -4.73
CA ASN A 145 -5.34 -15.79 -6.11
C ASN A 145 -3.92 -15.92 -6.68
N LYS A 146 -3.56 -17.08 -7.21
CA LYS A 146 -2.21 -17.37 -7.72
C LYS A 146 -1.11 -17.07 -6.70
N GLY A 147 -1.35 -17.37 -5.41
CA GLY A 147 -0.41 -17.14 -4.33
C GLY A 147 -0.22 -15.69 -3.88
N LEU A 148 -0.97 -14.74 -4.45
CA LEU A 148 -0.97 -13.34 -4.06
C LEU A 148 -2.31 -12.98 -3.40
N LYS A 149 -2.28 -12.25 -2.30
CA LYS A 149 -3.48 -11.77 -1.61
C LYS A 149 -4.29 -10.85 -2.52
N TYR A 150 -5.59 -10.81 -2.30
CA TYR A 150 -6.49 -9.95 -3.07
C TYR A 150 -6.24 -8.47 -2.82
N ASP A 151 -5.96 -8.08 -1.58
CA ASP A 151 -5.56 -6.71 -1.24
C ASP A 151 -4.29 -6.26 -2.01
N GLU A 152 -3.34 -7.17 -2.21
CA GLU A 152 -2.13 -6.90 -3.00
C GLU A 152 -2.42 -6.74 -4.51
N TRP A 153 -3.34 -7.54 -5.05
CA TRP A 153 -3.81 -7.35 -6.42
C TRP A 153 -4.47 -5.98 -6.60
N GLN A 154 -5.30 -5.58 -5.64
CA GLN A 154 -5.98 -4.29 -5.62
C GLN A 154 -4.97 -3.14 -5.55
N ALA A 155 -4.09 -3.16 -4.55
CA ALA A 155 -3.08 -2.13 -4.38
C ALA A 155 -2.16 -2.02 -5.60
N THR A 156 -1.73 -3.16 -6.20
CA THR A 156 -0.91 -3.16 -7.41
C THR A 156 -1.65 -2.62 -8.64
N PHE A 157 -2.95 -2.93 -8.78
CA PHE A 157 -3.75 -2.33 -9.85
C PHE A 157 -3.77 -0.80 -9.75
N LYS A 158 -3.99 -0.27 -8.56
CA LYS A 158 -3.99 1.17 -8.30
C LYS A 158 -2.60 1.80 -8.37
N GLU A 159 -1.58 1.11 -7.85
CA GLU A 159 -0.18 1.51 -8.04
C GLU A 159 0.13 1.69 -9.53
N ASN A 160 -0.30 0.77 -10.39
CA ASN A 160 -0.05 0.88 -11.83
C ASN A 160 -0.79 2.06 -12.48
N GLN A 161 -1.98 2.43 -12.01
CA GLN A 161 -2.65 3.67 -12.45
C GLN A 161 -1.85 4.90 -12.00
N LEU A 162 -1.38 4.92 -10.77
CA LEU A 162 -0.52 5.97 -10.22
C LEU A 162 0.79 6.07 -11.02
N ARG A 163 1.49 4.95 -11.23
CA ARG A 163 2.74 4.88 -12.00
C ARG A 163 2.56 5.44 -13.41
N SER A 164 1.48 5.06 -14.10
CA SER A 164 1.15 5.59 -15.43
C SER A 164 1.01 7.11 -15.41
N GLN A 165 0.33 7.67 -14.43
CA GLN A 165 0.12 9.12 -14.29
C GLN A 165 1.40 9.87 -13.87
N MET A 166 2.32 9.19 -13.21
CA MET A 166 3.66 9.70 -12.86
C MET A 166 4.68 9.54 -14.00
N GLY A 167 4.31 8.96 -15.14
CA GLY A 167 5.23 8.67 -16.25
C GLY A 167 6.22 7.54 -15.95
N LEU A 168 5.93 6.68 -14.97
CA LEU A 168 6.75 5.54 -14.60
C LEU A 168 6.33 4.29 -15.38
N PRO A 169 7.25 3.36 -15.68
CA PRO A 169 6.89 2.09 -16.27
C PRO A 169 6.01 1.27 -15.33
N LEU A 170 5.02 0.56 -15.87
CA LEU A 170 4.07 -0.25 -15.11
C LEU A 170 4.80 -1.40 -14.40
N ARG A 171 4.42 -1.69 -13.17
CA ARG A 171 4.86 -2.89 -12.44
C ARG A 171 4.26 -4.11 -13.11
N GLU A 172 5.12 -5.03 -13.56
CA GLU A 172 4.70 -6.21 -14.32
C GLU A 172 4.52 -7.43 -13.44
N TYR A 173 5.35 -7.58 -12.39
CA TYR A 173 5.32 -8.73 -11.50
C TYR A 173 5.26 -8.31 -10.04
N TYR A 174 4.60 -9.13 -9.22
CA TYR A 174 4.58 -8.99 -7.78
C TYR A 174 5.49 -10.03 -7.13
N ARG A 175 6.32 -9.61 -6.12
CA ARG A 175 7.29 -10.49 -5.43
C ARG A 175 8.16 -11.29 -6.41
N SER A 176 9.08 -10.62 -7.01
CA SER A 176 9.76 -11.12 -8.20
C SER A 176 11.18 -11.61 -7.97
N GLN A 177 11.70 -11.58 -6.74
CA GLN A 177 13.11 -11.91 -6.53
C GLN A 177 13.28 -13.17 -5.71
N ASP A 178 14.16 -14.07 -6.20
CA ASP A 178 14.87 -15.01 -5.38
C ASP A 178 15.98 -14.29 -4.56
N ASN A 179 16.71 -15.03 -3.72
CA ASN A 179 17.79 -14.47 -2.91
C ASN A 179 18.94 -13.86 -3.74
N ASN A 180 18.94 -14.06 -5.05
CA ASN A 180 19.95 -13.54 -6.00
C ASN A 180 19.43 -12.35 -6.83
N GLY A 181 18.21 -11.88 -6.56
CA GLY A 181 17.60 -10.78 -7.31
C GLY A 181 17.04 -11.19 -8.68
N THR A 182 16.89 -12.48 -8.95
CA THR A 182 16.35 -13.01 -10.21
C THR A 182 14.82 -13.11 -10.13
N LEU A 183 14.14 -12.81 -11.25
CA LEU A 183 12.68 -12.94 -11.33
C LEU A 183 12.27 -14.39 -11.07
N SER A 184 11.45 -14.60 -10.05
CA SER A 184 10.90 -15.91 -9.75
C SER A 184 9.94 -16.34 -10.87
N PRO A 185 10.07 -17.54 -11.42
CA PRO A 185 9.13 -18.07 -12.41
C PRO A 185 7.69 -18.24 -11.86
N MET A 186 7.54 -18.19 -10.54
CA MET A 186 6.25 -18.25 -9.84
C MET A 186 5.67 -16.87 -9.53
N ALA A 187 6.37 -15.78 -9.87
CA ALA A 187 5.89 -14.42 -9.61
C ALA A 187 4.59 -14.17 -10.38
N PRO A 188 3.50 -13.77 -9.71
CA PRO A 188 2.26 -13.46 -10.42
C PRO A 188 2.44 -12.21 -11.28
N ARG A 189 2.11 -12.34 -12.56
CA ARG A 189 2.07 -11.22 -13.48
C ARG A 189 0.84 -10.36 -13.21
N THR A 190 1.03 -9.07 -13.04
CA THR A 190 -0.02 -8.10 -12.68
C THR A 190 -0.59 -7.36 -13.89
N LEU A 191 -0.07 -7.65 -15.09
CA LEU A 191 -0.56 -7.13 -16.37
C LEU A 191 -1.20 -8.26 -17.19
N ASN A 192 -2.25 -7.93 -17.95
CA ASN A 192 -2.89 -8.84 -18.89
C ASN A 192 -2.08 -9.02 -20.19
N GLY A 193 -2.61 -9.79 -21.13
CA GLY A 193 -1.96 -10.05 -22.41
C GLY A 193 -1.75 -8.81 -23.30
N THR A 194 -2.46 -7.73 -23.04
CA THR A 194 -2.30 -6.42 -23.71
C THR A 194 -1.53 -5.41 -22.88
N ASN A 195 -0.81 -5.88 -21.85
CA ASN A 195 -0.01 -5.07 -20.93
C ASN A 195 -0.81 -4.01 -20.15
N GLN A 196 -2.10 -4.26 -19.93
CA GLN A 196 -2.92 -3.42 -19.07
C GLN A 196 -2.98 -3.99 -17.66
N PRO A 197 -3.04 -3.16 -16.60
CA PRO A 197 -3.21 -3.62 -15.23
C PRO A 197 -4.42 -4.53 -15.08
N ILE A 198 -4.25 -5.66 -14.40
CA ILE A 198 -5.35 -6.61 -14.17
C ILE A 198 -6.21 -6.07 -13.03
N ARG A 199 -7.47 -5.77 -13.37
CA ARG A 199 -8.53 -5.57 -12.38
C ARG A 199 -9.28 -6.87 -12.19
N LEU A 200 -9.33 -7.36 -10.96
CA LEU A 200 -10.07 -8.58 -10.65
C LEU A 200 -11.59 -8.29 -10.60
N SER A 201 -12.40 -9.22 -11.11
CA SER A 201 -13.84 -9.00 -11.30
C SER A 201 -14.64 -8.85 -10.01
N TRP A 202 -14.10 -9.29 -8.88
CA TRP A 202 -14.72 -9.18 -7.56
C TRP A 202 -14.46 -7.83 -6.87
N VAL A 203 -13.61 -6.97 -7.45
CA VAL A 203 -13.38 -5.63 -6.93
C VAL A 203 -14.62 -4.77 -7.16
N PRO A 204 -15.17 -4.11 -6.11
CA PRO A 204 -16.35 -3.25 -6.26
C PRO A 204 -16.18 -2.19 -7.35
N GLY A 205 -17.26 -1.85 -8.04
CA GLY A 205 -17.22 -0.92 -9.17
C GLY A 205 -16.76 0.50 -8.82
N ASN A 206 -17.01 0.89 -7.57
CA ASN A 206 -16.65 2.21 -7.00
C ASN A 206 -15.28 2.23 -6.29
N TRP A 207 -14.54 1.16 -6.39
CA TRP A 207 -13.21 1.02 -5.77
C TRP A 207 -12.11 1.73 -6.55
#